data_e6b979e94912d89226d0adf339616e23
#
_entry.id   e6b979e94912d89226d0adf339616e23
#
_cell.length_a   1.000
_cell.length_b   1.000
_cell.length_c   1.000
_cell.angle_alpha   90.00
_cell.angle_beta   90.00
_cell.angle_gamma   90.00
#
_symmetry.space_group_name_H-M   'P 1'
#
loop_
_entity.id
_entity.type
_entity.pdbx_description
1 polymer ?
#
loop_
_entity_poly.entity_id
_entity_poly.type
_entity_poly.pdbx_seq_one_letter_code
_entity_poly.pdbx_strand_id
1 'polypeptide(L)'
;MKTSEKGIELIISFEGFCPKATKCLKSEKYYTIGFGHYGKDVKENDTITKSKAIDLLKSDLEKFEKKVNKYSTYDFTQNEYDALVSFCYNVGNIDQLTAKGTRSKKEIADKMLLYCKSGGKVIRGLQKRREKERALFLKSSTSNFYPRYTGASNDLNTIFSAIGVPNHLNGSWEKRKAIATKNGIYDYVGSLTDNVKLIALAKNGKLKRV
;
A
#
# COMPACT_ATOMS: atom_id res chain seq x y z
N MET A 1 2.56 -0.19 8.61
CA MET A 1 1.38 -0.13 7.70
C MET A 1 0.69 -1.47 7.64
N LYS A 2 -0.51 -1.54 7.11
CA LYS A 2 -1.28 -2.76 6.81
C LYS A 2 -1.72 -2.73 5.34
N THR A 3 -1.93 -3.90 4.75
CA THR A 3 -2.40 -4.05 3.38
C THR A 3 -3.83 -3.52 3.25
N SER A 4 -4.08 -2.68 2.25
CA SER A 4 -5.43 -2.17 1.98
C SER A 4 -6.30 -3.21 1.26
N GLU A 5 -7.62 -2.98 1.21
CA GLU A 5 -8.54 -3.84 0.43
C GLU A 5 -8.10 -3.95 -1.04
N LYS A 6 -7.57 -2.88 -1.61
CA LYS A 6 -7.03 -2.86 -2.98
C LYS A 6 -5.78 -3.75 -3.12
N GLY A 7 -4.91 -3.77 -2.11
CA GLY A 7 -3.77 -4.70 -2.06
C GLY A 7 -4.22 -6.15 -1.97
N ILE A 8 -5.25 -6.42 -1.15
CA ILE A 8 -5.88 -7.75 -1.04
C ILE A 8 -6.49 -8.18 -2.37
N GLU A 9 -7.25 -7.29 -3.04
CA GLU A 9 -7.83 -7.55 -4.36
C GLU A 9 -6.76 -7.87 -5.41
N LEU A 10 -5.64 -7.14 -5.40
CA LEU A 10 -4.52 -7.41 -6.28
C LEU A 10 -3.98 -8.83 -6.05
N ILE A 11 -3.73 -9.24 -4.80
CA ILE A 11 -3.25 -10.58 -4.48
C ILE A 11 -4.25 -11.63 -4.95
N ILE A 12 -5.52 -11.51 -4.57
CA ILE A 12 -6.60 -12.42 -4.96
C ILE A 12 -6.71 -12.57 -6.48
N SER A 13 -6.42 -11.51 -7.25
CA SER A 13 -6.49 -11.55 -8.72
C SER A 13 -5.47 -12.50 -9.35
N PHE A 14 -4.47 -12.95 -8.61
CA PHE A 14 -3.42 -13.88 -9.05
C PHE A 14 -3.49 -15.25 -8.37
N GLU A 15 -4.15 -15.32 -7.22
CA GLU A 15 -4.30 -16.56 -6.49
C GLU A 15 -5.62 -17.25 -6.90
N GLY A 16 -5.58 -18.55 -7.10
CA GLY A 16 -6.80 -19.33 -7.29
C GLY A 16 -7.59 -19.45 -5.99
N PHE A 17 -8.92 -19.42 -6.05
CA PHE A 17 -9.76 -19.72 -4.89
C PHE A 17 -9.99 -21.23 -4.77
N CYS A 18 -9.54 -21.81 -3.67
CA CYS A 18 -9.68 -23.22 -3.34
C CYS A 18 -10.74 -23.37 -2.24
N PRO A 19 -12.02 -23.62 -2.57
CA PRO A 19 -13.11 -23.70 -1.58
C PRO A 19 -13.08 -24.95 -0.73
N LYS A 20 -12.37 -25.98 -1.15
CA LYS A 20 -12.18 -27.25 -0.44
C LYS A 20 -10.70 -27.55 -0.29
N ALA A 21 -10.31 -28.02 0.90
CA ALA A 21 -8.93 -28.41 1.17
C ALA A 21 -8.41 -29.42 0.15
N THR A 22 -7.24 -29.13 -0.43
CA THR A 22 -6.60 -29.96 -1.46
C THR A 22 -5.10 -30.02 -1.26
N LYS A 23 -4.46 -31.02 -1.82
CA LYS A 23 -3.01 -31.10 -1.97
C LYS A 23 -2.67 -30.93 -3.45
N CYS A 24 -1.85 -29.92 -3.78
CA CYS A 24 -1.39 -29.69 -5.14
C CYS A 24 -0.46 -30.83 -5.62
N LEU A 25 0.34 -31.35 -4.67
CA LEU A 25 1.20 -32.52 -4.89
C LEU A 25 0.88 -33.59 -3.82
N LYS A 26 0.86 -34.86 -4.21
CA LYS A 26 0.63 -35.98 -3.27
C LYS A 26 1.67 -36.02 -2.13
N SER A 27 2.87 -35.49 -2.38
CA SER A 27 3.97 -35.41 -1.42
C SER A 27 3.84 -34.27 -0.41
N GLU A 28 2.88 -33.36 -0.56
CA GLU A 28 2.69 -32.26 0.39
C GLU A 28 2.25 -32.78 1.76
N LYS A 29 2.89 -32.24 2.80
CA LYS A 29 2.62 -32.62 4.19
C LYS A 29 1.23 -32.16 4.65
N TYR A 30 0.81 -30.95 4.24
CA TYR A 30 -0.42 -30.31 4.66
C TYR A 30 -1.34 -30.03 3.47
N TYR A 31 -2.57 -29.64 3.75
CA TYR A 31 -3.54 -29.21 2.75
C TYR A 31 -3.48 -27.70 2.52
N THR A 32 -3.91 -27.29 1.34
CA THR A 32 -4.09 -25.89 0.95
C THR A 32 -5.57 -25.60 0.83
N ILE A 33 -6.02 -24.42 1.31
CA ILE A 33 -7.40 -23.96 1.23
C ILE A 33 -7.45 -22.44 0.98
N GLY A 34 -8.57 -21.92 0.52
CA GLY A 34 -8.78 -20.47 0.34
C GLY A 34 -7.92 -19.88 -0.77
N PHE A 35 -7.16 -18.85 -0.46
CA PHE A 35 -6.25 -18.16 -1.38
C PHE A 35 -4.78 -18.55 -1.13
N GLY A 36 -4.53 -19.85 -1.00
CA GLY A 36 -3.17 -20.36 -0.84
C GLY A 36 -2.74 -20.55 0.64
N HIS A 37 -3.68 -20.55 1.58
CA HIS A 37 -3.37 -20.90 2.96
C HIS A 37 -2.98 -22.37 3.05
N TYR A 38 -1.74 -22.63 3.48
CA TYR A 38 -1.15 -23.95 3.63
C TYR A 38 -0.68 -24.16 5.05
N GLY A 39 -1.19 -25.14 5.77
CA GLY A 39 -0.81 -25.34 7.16
C GLY A 39 -1.34 -26.64 7.79
N LYS A 40 -0.81 -26.94 8.98
CA LYS A 40 -1.23 -28.07 9.83
C LYS A 40 -2.68 -27.94 10.36
N ASP A 41 -3.20 -26.76 10.34
CA ASP A 41 -4.55 -26.38 10.75
C ASP A 41 -5.61 -26.71 9.70
N VAL A 42 -5.22 -26.93 8.42
CA VAL A 42 -6.10 -27.35 7.35
C VAL A 42 -6.21 -28.88 7.33
N LYS A 43 -7.44 -29.39 7.47
CA LYS A 43 -7.73 -30.82 7.46
C LYS A 43 -8.29 -31.27 6.12
N GLU A 44 -8.16 -32.54 5.83
CA GLU A 44 -8.84 -33.15 4.69
C GLU A 44 -10.35 -32.91 4.79
N ASN A 45 -10.98 -32.55 3.66
CA ASN A 45 -12.39 -32.22 3.56
C ASN A 45 -12.84 -30.88 4.18
N ASP A 46 -11.95 -30.08 4.73
CA ASP A 46 -12.30 -28.73 5.14
C ASP A 46 -12.85 -27.94 3.95
N THR A 47 -13.83 -27.10 4.22
CA THR A 47 -14.41 -26.17 3.24
C THR A 47 -14.41 -24.76 3.79
N ILE A 48 -14.27 -23.78 2.89
CA ILE A 48 -14.22 -22.37 3.28
C ILE A 48 -15.03 -21.51 2.31
N THR A 49 -15.76 -20.53 2.85
CA THR A 49 -16.40 -19.50 2.03
C THR A 49 -15.38 -18.47 1.57
N LYS A 50 -15.69 -17.77 0.48
CA LYS A 50 -14.80 -16.70 -0.02
C LYS A 50 -14.53 -15.61 1.02
N SER A 51 -15.54 -15.24 1.80
CA SER A 51 -15.38 -14.24 2.88
C SER A 51 -14.37 -14.71 3.92
N LYS A 52 -14.55 -15.90 4.47
CA LYS A 52 -13.62 -16.49 5.44
C LYS A 52 -12.21 -16.68 4.87
N ALA A 53 -12.11 -17.01 3.57
CA ALA A 53 -10.81 -17.12 2.92
C ALA A 53 -10.08 -15.79 2.78
N ILE A 54 -10.81 -14.67 2.62
CA ILE A 54 -10.24 -13.32 2.66
C ILE A 54 -9.73 -12.99 4.06
N ASP A 55 -10.48 -13.32 5.11
CA ASP A 55 -10.03 -13.08 6.48
C ASP A 55 -8.79 -13.92 6.81
N LEU A 56 -8.74 -15.16 6.35
CA LEU A 56 -7.58 -16.04 6.48
C LEU A 56 -6.36 -15.47 5.72
N LEU A 57 -6.56 -14.98 4.50
CA LEU A 57 -5.51 -14.29 3.74
C LEU A 57 -4.99 -13.06 4.48
N LYS A 58 -5.87 -12.24 5.07
CA LYS A 58 -5.45 -11.08 5.88
C LYS A 58 -4.53 -11.48 7.02
N SER A 59 -4.83 -12.58 7.70
CA SER A 59 -3.97 -13.14 8.74
C SER A 59 -2.63 -13.62 8.18
N ASP A 60 -2.65 -14.34 7.06
CA ASP A 60 -1.43 -14.82 6.41
C ASP A 60 -0.51 -13.69 5.93
N LEU A 61 -1.09 -12.55 5.55
CA LEU A 61 -0.33 -11.38 5.10
C LEU A 61 0.49 -10.74 6.21
N GLU A 62 0.16 -10.91 7.48
CA GLU A 62 0.89 -10.28 8.59
C GLU A 62 2.40 -10.58 8.59
N LYS A 63 2.79 -11.80 8.23
CA LYS A 63 4.21 -12.19 8.14
C LYS A 63 4.95 -11.45 7.01
N PHE A 64 4.26 -11.15 5.91
CA PHE A 64 4.81 -10.40 4.78
C PHE A 64 4.81 -8.90 5.05
N GLU A 65 3.76 -8.39 5.67
CA GLU A 65 3.67 -7.01 6.16
C GLU A 65 4.83 -6.67 7.11
N LYS A 66 5.15 -7.58 8.04
CA LYS A 66 6.32 -7.43 8.92
C LYS A 66 7.62 -7.29 8.12
N LYS A 67 7.78 -8.05 7.02
CA LYS A 67 8.98 -7.96 6.16
C LYS A 67 9.04 -6.64 5.41
N VAL A 68 7.92 -6.14 4.89
CA VAL A 68 7.86 -4.84 4.21
C VAL A 68 8.05 -3.68 5.20
N ASN A 69 7.45 -3.76 6.39
CA ASN A 69 7.57 -2.75 7.45
C ASN A 69 9.01 -2.56 7.97
N LYS A 70 9.92 -3.53 7.78
CA LYS A 70 11.36 -3.32 8.07
C LYS A 70 11.97 -2.17 7.28
N TYR A 71 11.41 -1.84 6.13
CA TYR A 71 11.85 -0.78 5.24
C TYR A 71 11.06 0.52 5.41
N SER A 72 10.61 0.82 6.63
CA SER A 72 9.80 2.01 6.95
C SER A 72 10.48 3.34 6.63
N THR A 73 11.82 3.37 6.54
CA THR A 73 12.60 4.56 6.14
C THR A 73 12.31 5.05 4.73
N TYR A 74 11.72 4.19 3.87
CA TYR A 74 11.28 4.60 2.53
C TYR A 74 10.05 5.50 2.53
N ASP A 75 9.29 5.57 3.63
CA ASP A 75 8.01 6.27 3.68
C ASP A 75 7.12 5.89 2.49
N PHE A 76 6.83 4.61 2.37
CA PHE A 76 6.00 4.10 1.28
C PHE A 76 4.57 4.63 1.37
N THR A 77 4.05 5.05 0.22
CA THR A 77 2.61 5.30 0.08
C THR A 77 1.82 3.99 0.20
N GLN A 78 0.50 4.06 0.41
CA GLN A 78 -0.32 2.85 0.49
C GLN A 78 -0.24 2.01 -0.79
N ASN A 79 -0.22 2.62 -1.97
CA ASN A 79 -0.09 1.89 -3.23
C ASN A 79 1.27 1.19 -3.38
N GLU A 80 2.36 1.86 -2.99
CA GLU A 80 3.70 1.27 -2.97
C GLU A 80 3.77 0.10 -1.98
N TYR A 81 3.20 0.29 -0.79
CA TYR A 81 3.14 -0.73 0.24
C TYR A 81 2.35 -1.97 -0.21
N ASP A 82 1.14 -1.79 -0.74
CA ASP A 82 0.29 -2.87 -1.24
C ASP A 82 0.97 -3.68 -2.34
N ALA A 83 1.64 -2.99 -3.28
CA ALA A 83 2.40 -3.64 -4.34
C ALA A 83 3.57 -4.47 -3.79
N LEU A 84 4.29 -3.94 -2.78
CA LEU A 84 5.40 -4.64 -2.13
C LEU A 84 4.93 -5.84 -1.31
N VAL A 85 3.78 -5.76 -0.63
CA VAL A 85 3.21 -6.90 0.09
C VAL A 85 2.77 -7.98 -0.90
N SER A 86 2.12 -7.63 -2.03
CA SER A 86 1.80 -8.59 -3.09
C SER A 86 3.05 -9.26 -3.65
N PHE A 87 4.10 -8.49 -3.92
CA PHE A 87 5.38 -9.02 -4.37
C PHE A 87 5.99 -9.96 -3.32
N CYS A 88 6.03 -9.53 -2.06
CA CYS A 88 6.58 -10.28 -0.94
C CYS A 88 5.82 -11.59 -0.69
N TYR A 89 4.50 -11.58 -0.85
CA TYR A 89 3.65 -12.77 -0.75
C TYR A 89 4.05 -13.85 -1.77
N ASN A 90 4.34 -13.44 -3.02
CA ASN A 90 4.72 -14.37 -4.08
C ASN A 90 6.20 -14.79 -4.05
N VAL A 91 7.12 -13.86 -3.73
CA VAL A 91 8.58 -14.10 -3.80
C VAL A 91 9.16 -14.50 -2.45
N GLY A 92 8.48 -14.20 -1.35
CA GLY A 92 8.89 -14.53 0.01
C GLY A 92 9.54 -13.39 0.79
N ASN A 93 10.26 -12.48 0.15
CA ASN A 93 10.85 -11.27 0.77
C ASN A 93 11.10 -10.17 -0.27
N ILE A 94 11.53 -9.00 0.19
CA ILE A 94 11.86 -7.85 -0.66
C ILE A 94 13.32 -7.39 -0.50
N ASP A 95 14.15 -8.15 0.20
CA ASP A 95 15.52 -7.73 0.55
C ASP A 95 16.38 -7.52 -0.71
N GLN A 96 16.32 -8.45 -1.67
CA GLN A 96 17.02 -8.32 -2.95
C GLN A 96 16.38 -7.23 -3.83
N LEU A 97 15.05 -7.12 -3.81
CA LEU A 97 14.34 -6.10 -4.58
C LEU A 97 14.74 -4.68 -4.15
N THR A 98 14.86 -4.45 -2.85
CA THR A 98 15.27 -3.17 -2.26
C THR A 98 16.78 -2.99 -2.16
N ALA A 99 17.58 -4.02 -2.52
CA ALA A 99 19.01 -4.11 -2.21
C ALA A 99 19.29 -3.75 -0.74
N LYS A 100 18.55 -4.39 0.16
CA LYS A 100 18.60 -4.15 1.61
C LYS A 100 18.41 -2.68 2.03
N GLY A 101 17.61 -1.94 1.27
CA GLY A 101 17.26 -0.55 1.59
C GLY A 101 18.10 0.51 0.89
N THR A 102 18.92 0.15 -0.09
CA THR A 102 19.80 1.12 -0.79
C THR A 102 19.26 1.59 -2.14
N ARG A 103 18.29 0.89 -2.74
CA ARG A 103 17.69 1.30 -4.03
C ARG A 103 16.68 2.41 -3.85
N SER A 104 16.63 3.34 -4.80
CA SER A 104 15.54 4.30 -4.92
C SER A 104 14.21 3.60 -5.25
N LYS A 105 13.08 4.26 -4.95
CA LYS A 105 11.74 3.76 -5.30
C LYS A 105 11.59 3.48 -6.80
N LYS A 106 12.19 4.34 -7.66
CA LYS A 106 12.18 4.14 -9.11
C LYS A 106 12.88 2.84 -9.50
N GLU A 107 14.08 2.59 -8.97
CA GLU A 107 14.82 1.36 -9.23
C GLU A 107 14.09 0.11 -8.71
N ILE A 108 13.42 0.20 -7.56
CA ILE A 108 12.58 -0.88 -7.03
C ILE A 108 11.50 -1.23 -8.05
N ALA A 109 10.76 -0.24 -8.57
CA ALA A 109 9.72 -0.45 -9.57
C ALA A 109 10.25 -1.11 -10.84
N ASP A 110 11.41 -0.66 -11.33
CA ASP A 110 12.02 -1.20 -12.55
C ASP A 110 12.54 -2.63 -12.33
N LYS A 111 13.09 -2.91 -11.16
CA LYS A 111 13.60 -4.25 -10.81
C LYS A 111 12.51 -5.28 -10.55
N MET A 112 11.30 -4.88 -10.15
CA MET A 112 10.16 -5.80 -10.01
C MET A 112 9.97 -6.68 -11.25
N LEU A 113 10.08 -6.10 -12.45
CA LEU A 113 9.84 -6.82 -13.71
C LEU A 113 10.78 -7.99 -13.94
N LEU A 114 11.94 -8.03 -13.30
CA LEU A 114 12.93 -9.10 -13.44
C LEU A 114 12.50 -10.40 -12.75
N TYR A 115 11.53 -10.35 -11.81
CA TYR A 115 11.07 -11.49 -11.03
C TYR A 115 9.93 -12.27 -11.72
N CYS A 116 10.07 -12.47 -13.03
CA CYS A 116 9.10 -13.15 -13.89
C CYS A 116 9.57 -14.53 -14.39
N LYS A 117 10.69 -15.06 -13.86
CA LYS A 117 11.28 -16.32 -14.32
C LYS A 117 11.10 -17.44 -13.29
N SER A 118 10.95 -18.67 -13.79
CA SER A 118 11.04 -19.91 -13.04
C SER A 118 11.82 -20.92 -13.86
N GLY A 119 12.80 -21.59 -13.24
CA GLY A 119 13.70 -22.51 -13.97
C GLY A 119 14.43 -21.84 -15.14
N GLY A 120 14.79 -20.54 -15.02
CA GLY A 120 15.44 -19.76 -16.09
C GLY A 120 14.53 -19.27 -17.21
N LYS A 121 13.28 -19.75 -17.30
CA LYS A 121 12.31 -19.37 -18.35
C LYS A 121 11.33 -18.32 -17.84
N VAL A 122 10.96 -17.38 -18.73
CA VAL A 122 9.92 -16.38 -18.42
C VAL A 122 8.56 -17.07 -18.34
N ILE A 123 7.86 -16.84 -17.24
CA ILE A 123 6.49 -17.33 -16.99
C ILE A 123 5.52 -16.17 -17.20
N ARG A 124 4.65 -16.29 -18.20
CA ARG A 124 3.68 -15.25 -18.58
C ARG A 124 2.79 -14.78 -17.42
N GLY A 125 2.37 -15.70 -16.53
CA GLY A 125 1.59 -15.36 -15.34
C GLY A 125 2.38 -14.46 -14.36
N LEU A 126 3.66 -14.80 -14.11
CA LEU A 126 4.55 -14.00 -13.28
C LEU A 126 4.84 -12.64 -13.91
N GLN A 127 5.04 -12.59 -15.23
CA GLN A 127 5.23 -11.33 -15.94
C GLN A 127 4.04 -10.39 -15.75
N LYS A 128 2.81 -10.87 -16.00
CA LYS A 128 1.58 -10.09 -15.79
C LYS A 128 1.43 -9.63 -14.32
N ARG A 129 1.81 -10.47 -13.37
CA ARG A 129 1.80 -10.12 -11.95
C ARG A 129 2.74 -8.96 -11.66
N ARG A 130 3.99 -9.05 -12.10
CA ARG A 130 5.00 -7.99 -11.92
C ARG A 130 4.57 -6.68 -12.60
N GLU A 131 3.99 -6.75 -13.78
CA GLU A 131 3.46 -5.56 -14.48
C GLU A 131 2.35 -4.86 -13.66
N LYS A 132 1.39 -5.61 -13.10
CA LYS A 132 0.33 -5.04 -12.27
C LYS A 132 0.86 -4.52 -10.92
N GLU A 133 1.77 -5.23 -10.27
CA GLU A 133 2.41 -4.76 -9.03
C GLU A 133 3.20 -3.48 -9.28
N ARG A 134 4.00 -3.42 -10.35
CA ARG A 134 4.71 -2.20 -10.77
C ARG A 134 3.76 -1.05 -11.09
N ALA A 135 2.69 -1.31 -11.82
CA ALA A 135 1.69 -0.29 -12.13
C ALA A 135 1.02 0.28 -10.88
N LEU A 136 0.71 -0.58 -9.87
CA LEU A 136 0.21 -0.12 -8.59
C LEU A 136 1.26 0.67 -7.81
N PHE A 137 2.51 0.21 -7.77
CA PHE A 137 3.63 0.87 -7.11
C PHE A 137 3.87 2.29 -7.65
N LEU A 138 3.86 2.45 -8.98
CA LEU A 138 4.05 3.72 -9.65
C LEU A 138 2.80 4.60 -9.68
N LYS A 139 1.64 4.01 -9.36
CA LYS A 139 0.41 4.78 -9.31
C LYS A 139 0.54 5.79 -8.17
N SER A 140 0.62 7.05 -8.55
CA SER A 140 0.51 8.15 -7.59
C SER A 140 -0.64 7.83 -6.65
N SER A 141 -0.36 7.65 -5.37
CA SER A 141 -1.44 7.64 -4.40
C SER A 141 -1.99 9.05 -4.44
N THR A 142 -3.14 9.23 -5.03
CA THR A 142 -4.02 10.29 -4.59
C THR A 142 -4.44 9.89 -3.16
N SER A 143 -3.50 10.04 -2.22
CA SER A 143 -3.84 10.08 -0.81
C SER A 143 -4.96 11.10 -0.71
N ASN A 144 -6.08 10.76 -0.09
CA ASN A 144 -7.11 11.76 0.24
C ASN A 144 -6.55 12.88 1.12
N PHE A 145 -5.29 12.74 1.51
CA PHE A 145 -4.56 13.66 2.37
C PHE A 145 -3.30 14.18 1.67
N TYR A 146 -2.91 15.39 2.00
CA TYR A 146 -1.59 15.92 1.68
C TYR A 146 -0.52 15.19 2.51
N PRO A 147 0.74 15.13 2.05
CA PRO A 147 1.85 14.60 2.85
C PRO A 147 1.94 15.30 4.20
N ARG A 148 2.42 14.57 5.21
CA ARG A 148 2.70 15.16 6.51
C ARG A 148 3.82 16.20 6.38
N TYR A 149 3.61 17.38 6.92
CA TYR A 149 4.67 18.39 7.05
C TYR A 149 5.60 18.08 8.22
N THR A 150 6.88 17.95 7.95
CA THR A 150 7.91 17.61 8.95
C THR A 150 8.87 18.77 9.27
N GLY A 151 8.70 19.91 8.60
CA GLY A 151 9.54 21.10 8.82
C GLY A 151 9.17 21.88 10.09
N ALA A 152 10.00 22.88 10.41
CA ALA A 152 9.85 23.71 11.61
C ALA A 152 8.88 24.89 11.44
N SER A 153 8.52 25.28 10.20
CA SER A 153 7.70 26.47 9.95
C SER A 153 6.31 26.38 10.58
N ASN A 154 5.80 27.52 11.02
CA ASN A 154 4.41 27.75 11.40
C ASN A 154 3.69 28.68 10.41
N ASP A 155 4.36 29.08 9.32
CA ASP A 155 3.71 29.81 8.24
C ASP A 155 2.93 28.87 7.31
N LEU A 156 1.64 29.12 7.16
CA LEU A 156 0.74 28.23 6.42
C LEU A 156 1.07 28.17 4.91
N ASN A 157 1.54 29.27 4.31
CA ASN A 157 1.94 29.28 2.90
C ASN A 157 3.16 28.40 2.67
N THR A 158 4.16 28.50 3.55
CA THR A 158 5.36 27.66 3.52
C THR A 158 5.00 26.19 3.70
N ILE A 159 4.15 25.87 4.68
CA ILE A 159 3.69 24.51 4.94
C ILE A 159 2.95 23.94 3.73
N PHE A 160 1.98 24.68 3.20
CA PHE A 160 1.18 24.25 2.06
C PHE A 160 2.01 24.04 0.79
N SER A 161 2.96 24.92 0.52
CA SER A 161 3.91 24.79 -0.59
C SER A 161 4.77 23.53 -0.43
N ALA A 162 5.30 23.28 0.76
CA ALA A 162 6.18 22.14 1.06
C ALA A 162 5.46 20.79 0.90
N ILE A 163 4.15 20.70 1.21
CA ILE A 163 3.37 19.47 1.08
C ILE A 163 2.63 19.36 -0.26
N GLY A 164 2.90 20.26 -1.21
CA GLY A 164 2.37 20.21 -2.56
C GLY A 164 0.90 20.64 -2.70
N VAL A 165 0.42 21.57 -1.86
CA VAL A 165 -0.87 22.23 -2.08
C VAL A 165 -0.77 23.11 -3.32
N PRO A 166 -1.65 22.96 -4.32
CA PRO A 166 -1.60 23.77 -5.53
C PRO A 166 -1.72 25.28 -5.27
N ASN A 167 -1.03 26.10 -6.06
CA ASN A 167 -1.00 27.56 -5.88
C ASN A 167 -2.38 28.23 -5.90
N HIS A 168 -3.35 27.67 -6.63
CA HIS A 168 -4.72 28.19 -6.65
C HIS A 168 -5.49 27.92 -5.35
N LEU A 169 -4.98 27.03 -4.47
CA LEU A 169 -5.53 26.72 -3.15
C LEU A 169 -4.65 27.23 -2.00
N ASN A 170 -3.52 27.87 -2.32
CA ASN A 170 -2.57 28.43 -1.36
C ASN A 170 -2.40 29.94 -1.57
N GLY A 171 -2.09 30.68 -0.52
CA GLY A 171 -1.93 32.14 -0.54
C GLY A 171 -2.99 32.85 0.28
N SER A 172 -3.96 33.52 -0.34
CA SER A 172 -5.00 34.24 0.39
C SER A 172 -6.01 33.30 1.07
N TRP A 173 -6.78 33.84 2.03
CA TRP A 173 -7.78 33.07 2.75
C TRP A 173 -8.90 32.55 1.83
N GLU A 174 -9.28 33.31 0.79
CA GLU A 174 -10.27 32.90 -0.21
C GLU A 174 -9.83 31.62 -0.93
N LYS A 175 -8.56 31.56 -1.33
CA LYS A 175 -7.99 30.38 -1.99
C LYS A 175 -8.00 29.16 -1.08
N ARG A 176 -7.78 29.35 0.22
CA ARG A 176 -7.74 28.25 1.20
C ARG A 176 -9.11 27.77 1.64
N LYS A 177 -10.18 28.51 1.35
CA LYS A 177 -11.55 28.21 1.79
C LYS A 177 -11.99 26.80 1.38
N ALA A 178 -11.67 26.38 0.17
CA ALA A 178 -12.00 25.04 -0.31
C ALA A 178 -11.33 23.91 0.52
N ILE A 179 -10.03 24.08 0.83
CA ILE A 179 -9.30 23.17 1.71
C ILE A 179 -9.90 23.17 3.11
N ALA A 180 -10.16 24.33 3.66
CA ALA A 180 -10.74 24.50 4.99
C ALA A 180 -12.09 23.79 5.12
N THR A 181 -13.00 24.02 4.18
CA THR A 181 -14.32 23.36 4.12
C THR A 181 -14.18 21.85 4.02
N LYS A 182 -13.28 21.36 3.15
CA LYS A 182 -12.99 19.91 3.00
C LYS A 182 -12.50 19.27 4.30
N ASN A 183 -11.89 20.07 5.18
CA ASN A 183 -11.33 19.64 6.46
C ASN A 183 -12.23 19.98 7.66
N GLY A 184 -13.49 20.36 7.44
CA GLY A 184 -14.49 20.60 8.49
C GLY A 184 -14.42 22.01 9.13
N ILE A 185 -13.75 22.97 8.48
CA ILE A 185 -13.68 24.37 8.91
C ILE A 185 -14.56 25.16 7.96
N TYR A 186 -15.87 25.20 8.25
CA TYR A 186 -16.89 25.71 7.32
C TYR A 186 -16.92 27.24 7.23
N ASP A 187 -16.68 27.94 8.33
CA ASP A 187 -16.69 29.41 8.42
C ASP A 187 -15.30 30.01 8.34
N TYR A 188 -14.45 29.41 7.49
CA TYR A 188 -13.07 29.85 7.33
C TYR A 188 -12.97 31.27 6.74
N VAL A 189 -12.39 32.16 7.51
CA VAL A 189 -12.12 33.57 7.15
C VAL A 189 -10.63 33.92 7.21
N GLY A 190 -9.76 32.90 7.37
CA GLY A 190 -8.32 33.09 7.45
C GLY A 190 -7.85 33.61 8.81
N SER A 191 -8.67 33.50 9.84
CA SER A 191 -8.27 33.84 11.20
C SER A 191 -7.06 33.05 11.68
N LEU A 192 -6.35 33.57 12.69
CA LEU A 192 -5.22 32.85 13.30
C LEU A 192 -5.64 31.46 13.80
N THR A 193 -6.82 31.38 14.44
CA THR A 193 -7.39 30.14 14.96
C THR A 193 -7.64 29.11 13.85
N ASP A 194 -8.20 29.52 12.70
CA ASP A 194 -8.47 28.66 11.58
C ASP A 194 -7.17 28.19 10.91
N ASN A 195 -6.21 29.08 10.75
CA ASN A 195 -4.91 28.75 10.20
C ASN A 195 -4.16 27.75 11.09
N VAL A 196 -4.23 27.89 12.42
CA VAL A 196 -3.64 26.93 13.38
C VAL A 196 -4.27 25.54 13.21
N LYS A 197 -5.58 25.44 13.00
CA LYS A 197 -6.27 24.15 12.72
C LYS A 197 -5.72 23.49 11.44
N LEU A 198 -5.58 24.25 10.34
CA LEU A 198 -5.02 23.74 9.09
C LEU A 198 -3.56 23.31 9.24
N ILE A 199 -2.75 24.09 9.97
CA ILE A 199 -1.35 23.76 10.29
C ILE A 199 -1.29 22.45 11.07
N ALA A 200 -2.13 22.28 12.09
CA ALA A 200 -2.18 21.07 12.89
C ALA A 200 -2.54 19.84 12.03
N LEU A 201 -3.51 19.97 11.12
CA LEU A 201 -3.86 18.89 10.19
C LEU A 201 -2.69 18.56 9.26
N ALA A 202 -1.99 19.55 8.71
CA ALA A 202 -0.82 19.33 7.85
C ALA A 202 0.33 18.66 8.61
N LYS A 203 0.66 19.13 9.81
CA LYS A 203 1.72 18.56 10.68
C LYS A 203 1.40 17.12 11.14
N ASN A 204 0.13 16.76 11.21
CA ASN A 204 -0.31 15.42 11.58
C ASN A 204 -0.57 14.50 10.37
N GLY A 205 -0.38 14.97 9.12
CA GLY A 205 -0.67 14.21 7.91
C GLY A 205 -2.18 13.92 7.72
N LYS A 206 -3.04 14.74 8.31
CA LYS A 206 -4.51 14.61 8.28
C LYS A 206 -5.20 15.66 7.43
N LEU A 207 -4.44 16.50 6.72
CA LEU A 207 -5.00 17.53 5.82
C LEU A 207 -5.55 16.86 4.56
N LYS A 208 -6.87 16.85 4.39
CA LYS A 208 -7.55 16.25 3.22
C LYS A 208 -7.33 17.11 1.97
N ARG A 209 -7.14 16.44 0.85
CA ARG A 209 -7.11 17.07 -0.48
C ARG A 209 -8.52 17.50 -0.93
N VAL A 210 -8.58 18.56 -1.71
CA VAL A 210 -9.79 19.03 -2.41
C VAL A 210 -9.92 18.29 -3.73
#